data_9c10c22286de7c87d2e3d4ead503577c
#
_entry.id   9c10c22286de7c87d2e3d4ead503577c
#
_cell.length_a   1.000
_cell.length_b   1.000
_cell.length_c   1.000
_cell.angle_alpha   90.00
_cell.angle_beta   90.00
_cell.angle_gamma   90.00
#
_symmetry.space_group_name_H-M   'P 1'
#
loop_
_entity.id
_entity.type
_entity.pdbx_description
1 polymer ?
#
loop_
_entity_poly.entity_id
_entity_poly.type
_entity_poly.pdbx_seq_one_letter_code
_entity_poly.pdbx_strand_id
1 'polypeptide(L)'
;VAKFPVLRFKLPRFIQVHVDRHYLDISLSRVLPLFALMTFGVLAGLVFNTGVGHPYDKVIHIGFFALLTLSIHALFCCRLRISAVVAFGMGLAGEVVQGFIPHHEMSLQDAFANGIGVALVVALIALKRSEVRQAVRQDVPAEEREELNLRKMGLQPVPTRYLSGSSSERSGAPSEK
;
A
#
# COMPACT_ATOMS: atom_id res chain seq x y z
N VAL A 1 19.34 3.37 -21.07
CA VAL A 1 19.00 3.41 -19.64
C VAL A 1 19.70 2.23 -18.98
N ALA A 2 20.71 2.52 -18.13
CA ALA A 2 21.47 1.48 -17.43
C ALA A 2 20.53 0.66 -16.55
N LYS A 3 20.39 -0.64 -16.83
CA LYS A 3 19.66 -1.57 -15.96
C LYS A 3 20.55 -1.90 -14.77
N PHE A 4 20.23 -1.36 -13.60
CA PHE A 4 20.90 -1.74 -12.37
C PHE A 4 20.63 -3.23 -12.06
N PRO A 5 21.63 -3.96 -11.55
CA PRO A 5 21.46 -5.35 -11.18
C PRO A 5 20.39 -5.48 -10.07
N VAL A 6 19.44 -6.39 -10.27
CA VAL A 6 18.41 -6.72 -9.29
C VAL A 6 18.82 -8.00 -8.59
N LEU A 7 19.08 -7.92 -7.29
CA LEU A 7 19.35 -9.09 -6.47
C LEU A 7 18.02 -9.70 -6.01
N ARG A 8 17.83 -11.00 -6.27
CA ARG A 8 16.63 -11.74 -5.87
C ARG A 8 16.93 -12.66 -4.71
N PHE A 9 16.27 -12.44 -3.59
CA PHE A 9 16.35 -13.30 -2.42
C PHE A 9 15.04 -14.04 -2.22
N LYS A 10 15.12 -15.37 -2.01
CA LYS A 10 13.95 -16.17 -1.64
C LYS A 10 13.62 -15.92 -0.18
N LEU A 11 12.40 -15.48 0.07
CA LEU A 11 11.93 -15.22 1.44
C LEU A 11 11.69 -16.54 2.20
N PRO A 12 12.00 -16.58 3.50
CA PRO A 12 11.62 -17.70 4.38
C PRO A 12 10.09 -17.86 4.42
N ARG A 13 9.61 -19.10 4.59
CA ARG A 13 8.17 -19.43 4.54
C ARG A 13 7.31 -18.62 5.52
N PHE A 14 7.81 -18.35 6.72
CA PHE A 14 7.09 -17.57 7.73
C PHE A 14 6.87 -16.10 7.32
N ILE A 15 7.78 -15.53 6.50
CA ILE A 15 7.64 -14.18 5.96
C ILE A 15 6.72 -14.18 4.73
N GLN A 16 6.74 -15.25 3.91
CA GLN A 16 5.91 -15.35 2.71
C GLN A 16 4.40 -15.23 3.00
N VAL A 17 3.96 -15.65 4.18
CA VAL A 17 2.56 -15.53 4.62
C VAL A 17 2.13 -14.06 4.78
N HIS A 18 3.08 -13.17 5.07
CA HIS A 18 2.84 -11.75 5.33
C HIS A 18 3.19 -10.82 4.16
N VAL A 19 3.85 -11.36 3.15
CA VAL A 19 4.29 -10.63 1.95
C VAL A 19 3.63 -11.24 0.73
N ASP A 20 3.04 -10.42 -0.13
CA ASP A 20 2.35 -10.88 -1.35
C ASP A 20 3.30 -11.41 -2.44
N ARG A 21 4.59 -11.58 -2.13
CA ARG A 21 5.63 -12.06 -3.06
C ARG A 21 6.51 -13.11 -2.43
N HIS A 22 6.91 -14.10 -3.25
CA HIS A 22 7.83 -15.17 -2.83
C HIS A 22 9.30 -14.75 -2.87
N TYR A 23 9.63 -13.67 -3.58
CA TYR A 23 10.98 -13.14 -3.75
C TYR A 23 11.03 -11.66 -3.39
N LEU A 24 12.10 -11.28 -2.72
CA LEU A 24 12.44 -9.89 -2.49
C LEU A 24 13.36 -9.42 -3.63
N ASP A 25 12.87 -8.53 -4.46
CA ASP A 25 13.64 -7.89 -5.52
C ASP A 25 14.32 -6.65 -4.95
N ILE A 26 15.57 -6.77 -4.57
CA ILE A 26 16.38 -5.64 -4.08
C ILE A 26 17.02 -4.96 -5.28
N SER A 27 16.55 -3.77 -5.60
CA SER A 27 17.17 -2.89 -6.58
C SER A 27 17.80 -1.69 -5.89
N LEU A 28 18.92 -1.23 -6.40
CA LEU A 28 19.62 -0.06 -5.84
C LEU A 28 18.71 1.18 -5.78
N SER A 29 17.83 1.35 -6.77
CA SER A 29 16.86 2.45 -6.80
C SER A 29 15.85 2.45 -5.63
N ARG A 30 15.61 1.29 -4.99
CA ARG A 30 14.71 1.16 -3.83
C ARG A 30 15.46 1.23 -2.51
N VAL A 31 16.67 0.68 -2.48
CA VAL A 31 17.51 0.66 -1.27
C VAL A 31 18.09 2.04 -0.98
N LEU A 32 18.52 2.75 -2.01
CA LEU A 32 19.19 4.04 -1.87
C LEU A 32 18.33 5.10 -1.14
N PRO A 33 17.04 5.30 -1.47
CA PRO A 33 16.19 6.24 -0.73
C PRO A 33 16.03 5.87 0.74
N LEU A 34 15.85 4.56 1.04
CA LEU A 34 15.72 4.11 2.42
C LEU A 34 17.02 4.33 3.19
N PHE A 35 18.17 3.97 2.60
CA PHE A 35 19.46 4.17 3.23
C PHE A 35 19.76 5.66 3.47
N ALA A 36 19.48 6.52 2.47
CA ALA A 36 19.65 7.96 2.61
C ALA A 36 18.78 8.55 3.72
N LEU A 37 17.50 8.13 3.79
CA LEU A 37 16.58 8.54 4.85
C LEU A 37 17.05 8.08 6.23
N MET A 38 17.49 6.83 6.37
CA MET A 38 17.99 6.31 7.64
C MET A 38 19.24 7.06 8.08
N THR A 39 20.19 7.31 7.17
CA THR A 39 21.40 8.09 7.46
C THR A 39 21.03 9.52 7.87
N PHE A 40 20.12 10.17 7.12
CA PHE A 40 19.65 11.51 7.46
C PHE A 40 18.98 11.54 8.84
N GLY A 41 18.08 10.58 9.14
CA GLY A 41 17.39 10.50 10.42
C GLY A 41 18.34 10.31 11.60
N VAL A 42 19.37 9.46 11.44
CA VAL A 42 20.40 9.27 12.48
C VAL A 42 21.22 10.55 12.67
N LEU A 43 21.68 11.17 11.58
CA LEU A 43 22.47 12.39 11.68
C LEU A 43 21.65 13.55 12.25
N ALA A 44 20.47 13.81 11.71
CA ALA A 44 19.64 14.93 12.14
C ALA A 44 19.05 14.73 13.54
N GLY A 45 18.62 13.47 13.87
CA GLY A 45 17.94 13.19 15.11
C GLY A 45 18.85 12.82 16.29
N LEU A 46 20.06 12.30 16.05
CA LEU A 46 20.94 11.82 17.12
C LEU A 46 22.28 12.57 17.21
N VAL A 47 22.81 13.06 16.08
CA VAL A 47 24.16 13.65 16.05
C VAL A 47 24.10 15.17 16.06
N PHE A 48 23.23 15.76 15.27
CA PHE A 48 23.15 17.20 15.13
C PHE A 48 22.02 17.76 16.02
N ASN A 49 22.37 18.74 16.86
CA ASN A 49 21.37 19.62 17.46
C ASN A 49 21.00 20.66 16.39
N THR A 50 19.92 20.42 15.65
CA THR A 50 19.53 21.26 14.52
C THR A 50 19.03 22.64 14.93
N GLY A 51 18.74 22.86 16.22
CA GLY A 51 18.21 24.14 16.71
C GLY A 51 16.84 24.51 16.10
N VAL A 52 16.22 23.60 15.36
CA VAL A 52 14.89 23.81 14.75
C VAL A 52 13.84 23.74 15.83
N GLY A 53 13.31 24.92 16.17
CA GLY A 53 12.26 25.02 17.18
C GLY A 53 10.86 24.73 16.64
N HIS A 54 9.93 24.61 17.57
CA HIS A 54 8.49 24.48 17.31
C HIS A 54 7.97 25.66 16.46
N PRO A 55 7.15 25.46 15.39
CA PRO A 55 6.44 24.21 15.00
C PRO A 55 7.14 23.40 13.89
N TYR A 56 8.26 23.89 13.33
CA TYR A 56 8.92 23.28 12.15
C TYR A 56 9.45 21.88 12.43
N ASP A 57 9.88 21.62 13.64
CA ASP A 57 10.28 20.32 14.13
C ASP A 57 9.23 19.24 13.85
N LYS A 58 7.97 19.49 14.18
CA LYS A 58 6.84 18.56 13.93
C LYS A 58 6.61 18.29 12.45
N VAL A 59 6.79 19.30 11.60
CA VAL A 59 6.66 19.15 10.15
C VAL A 59 7.75 18.24 9.60
N ILE A 60 8.97 18.36 10.12
CA ILE A 60 10.09 17.48 9.74
C ILE A 60 9.77 16.04 10.14
N HIS A 61 9.30 15.79 11.36
CA HIS A 61 8.89 14.45 11.81
C HIS A 61 7.81 13.85 10.92
N ILE A 62 6.73 14.59 10.63
CA ILE A 62 5.65 14.14 9.74
C ILE A 62 6.21 13.77 8.35
N GLY A 63 7.00 14.66 7.74
CA GLY A 63 7.58 14.44 6.41
C GLY A 63 8.54 13.26 6.38
N PHE A 64 9.42 13.16 7.36
CA PHE A 64 10.39 12.08 7.48
C PHE A 64 9.71 10.72 7.59
N PHE A 65 8.73 10.56 8.51
CA PHE A 65 8.05 9.29 8.72
C PHE A 65 7.07 8.94 7.59
N ALA A 66 6.53 9.92 6.88
CA ALA A 66 5.82 9.70 5.64
C ALA A 66 6.73 9.07 4.57
N LEU A 67 7.90 9.68 4.32
CA LEU A 67 8.88 9.17 3.36
C LEU A 67 9.46 7.81 3.78
N LEU A 68 9.71 7.61 5.06
CA LEU A 68 10.20 6.34 5.60
C LEU A 68 9.18 5.22 5.37
N THR A 69 7.90 5.46 5.67
CA THR A 69 6.82 4.50 5.44
C THR A 69 6.71 4.11 3.96
N LEU A 70 6.77 5.12 3.07
CA LEU A 70 6.74 4.91 1.63
C LEU A 70 7.95 4.10 1.15
N SER A 71 9.15 4.42 1.63
CA SER A 71 10.41 3.73 1.27
C SER A 71 10.40 2.28 1.72
N ILE A 72 9.95 2.00 2.94
CA ILE A 72 9.78 0.62 3.46
C ILE A 72 8.76 -0.13 2.61
N HIS A 73 7.62 0.49 2.30
CA HIS A 73 6.59 -0.14 1.48
C HIS A 73 7.08 -0.44 0.06
N ALA A 74 7.82 0.49 -0.56
CA ALA A 74 8.37 0.32 -1.91
C ALA A 74 9.48 -0.75 -1.97
N LEU A 75 10.33 -0.85 -0.92
CA LEU A 75 11.41 -1.82 -0.88
C LEU A 75 10.90 -3.24 -0.66
N PHE A 76 10.12 -3.45 0.39
CA PHE A 76 9.69 -4.78 0.80
C PHE A 76 8.45 -5.27 0.06
N CYS A 77 7.71 -4.37 -0.62
CA CYS A 77 6.41 -4.69 -1.25
C CYS A 77 5.47 -5.46 -0.30
N CYS A 78 5.64 -5.26 1.00
CA CYS A 78 4.86 -5.92 2.03
C CYS A 78 3.46 -5.31 2.14
N ARG A 79 2.60 -5.98 2.92
CA ARG A 79 1.28 -5.40 3.23
C ARG A 79 1.45 -4.04 3.87
N LEU A 80 0.69 -3.06 3.43
CA LEU A 80 0.80 -1.67 3.89
C LEU A 80 0.77 -1.53 5.42
N ARG A 81 -0.02 -2.36 6.10
CA ARG A 81 -0.07 -2.42 7.57
C ARG A 81 1.27 -2.74 8.21
N ILE A 82 2.05 -3.65 7.59
CA ILE A 82 3.38 -4.04 8.09
C ILE A 82 4.35 -2.87 7.95
N SER A 83 4.36 -2.19 6.80
CA SER A 83 5.18 -1.00 6.59
C SER A 83 4.86 0.10 7.62
N ALA A 84 3.57 0.31 7.90
CA ALA A 84 3.11 1.29 8.86
C ALA A 84 3.58 0.95 10.29
N VAL A 85 3.40 -0.30 10.72
CA VAL A 85 3.83 -0.76 12.06
C VAL A 85 5.35 -0.67 12.22
N VAL A 86 6.11 -1.06 11.20
CA VAL A 86 7.57 -0.98 11.23
C VAL A 86 8.04 0.48 11.30
N ALA A 87 7.51 1.35 10.43
CA ALA A 87 7.89 2.76 10.42
C ALA A 87 7.54 3.46 11.75
N PHE A 88 6.34 3.22 12.28
CA PHE A 88 5.91 3.78 13.56
C PHE A 88 6.75 3.23 14.72
N GLY A 89 7.02 1.92 14.75
CA GLY A 89 7.89 1.30 15.74
C GLY A 89 9.31 1.86 15.74
N MET A 90 9.87 2.13 14.54
CA MET A 90 11.16 2.83 14.41
C MET A 90 11.11 4.25 14.96
N GLY A 91 9.98 4.96 14.76
CA GLY A 91 9.77 6.29 15.34
C GLY A 91 9.77 6.26 16.86
N LEU A 92 9.01 5.35 17.46
CA LEU A 92 9.00 5.18 18.92
C LEU A 92 10.38 4.78 19.48
N ALA A 93 11.08 3.89 18.78
CA ALA A 93 12.43 3.49 19.18
C ALA A 93 13.41 4.69 19.10
N GLY A 94 13.26 5.54 18.07
CA GLY A 94 14.03 6.77 17.94
C GLY A 94 13.83 7.71 19.12
N GLU A 95 12.57 7.97 19.51
CA GLU A 95 12.23 8.80 20.67
C GLU A 95 12.84 8.25 21.98
N VAL A 96 12.78 6.93 22.18
CA VAL A 96 13.38 6.29 23.35
C VAL A 96 14.91 6.47 23.34
N VAL A 97 15.56 6.29 22.20
CA VAL A 97 17.02 6.48 22.07
C VAL A 97 17.39 7.94 22.31
N GLN A 98 16.62 8.90 21.79
CA GLN A 98 16.85 10.34 22.02
C GLN A 98 16.77 10.70 23.51
N GLY A 99 15.86 10.08 24.26
CA GLY A 99 15.77 10.28 25.71
C GLY A 99 17.00 9.85 26.53
N PHE A 100 17.93 9.08 25.93
CA PHE A 100 19.22 8.72 26.55
C PHE A 100 20.37 9.67 26.14
N ILE A 101 20.12 10.58 25.21
CA ILE A 101 21.16 11.49 24.70
C ILE A 101 21.10 12.81 25.47
N PRO A 102 22.23 13.29 26.02
CA PRO A 102 22.27 14.61 26.65
C PRO A 102 21.75 15.69 25.68
N HIS A 103 20.92 16.59 26.19
CA HIS A 103 20.28 17.69 25.43
C HIS A 103 19.11 17.29 24.51
N HIS A 104 18.68 16.01 24.52
CA HIS A 104 17.46 15.56 23.89
C HIS A 104 16.48 15.05 24.94
N GLU A 105 15.20 15.37 24.77
CA GLU A 105 14.12 14.89 25.62
C GLU A 105 13.18 14.02 24.80
N MET A 106 12.73 12.90 25.36
CA MET A 106 11.69 12.08 24.76
C MET A 106 10.39 12.90 24.68
N SER A 107 9.86 13.08 23.49
CA SER A 107 8.68 13.90 23.23
C SER A 107 7.50 13.07 22.75
N LEU A 108 6.42 13.02 23.52
CA LEU A 108 5.18 12.42 23.07
C LEU A 108 4.59 13.14 21.85
N GLN A 109 4.83 14.46 21.74
CA GLN A 109 4.37 15.23 20.59
C GLN A 109 5.10 14.80 19.30
N ASP A 110 6.37 14.44 19.39
CA ASP A 110 7.15 13.93 18.24
C ASP A 110 6.70 12.52 17.86
N ALA A 111 6.40 11.68 18.84
CA ALA A 111 5.77 10.38 18.59
C ALA A 111 4.41 10.53 17.88
N PHE A 112 3.59 11.52 18.26
CA PHE A 112 2.35 11.82 17.55
C PHE A 112 2.60 12.32 16.13
N ALA A 113 3.57 13.21 15.92
CA ALA A 113 3.94 13.70 14.59
C ALA A 113 4.42 12.55 13.68
N ASN A 114 5.22 11.62 14.22
CA ASN A 114 5.64 10.40 13.54
C ASN A 114 4.41 9.57 13.10
N GLY A 115 3.46 9.37 14.01
CA GLY A 115 2.20 8.67 13.74
C GLY A 115 1.35 9.32 12.66
N ILE A 116 1.26 10.65 12.65
CA ILE A 116 0.56 11.42 11.60
C ILE A 116 1.22 11.19 10.24
N GLY A 117 2.55 11.26 10.16
CA GLY A 117 3.29 11.00 8.92
C GLY A 117 3.01 9.61 8.34
N VAL A 118 3.05 8.59 9.20
CA VAL A 118 2.70 7.20 8.83
C VAL A 118 1.25 7.11 8.35
N ALA A 119 0.31 7.68 9.09
CA ALA A 119 -1.13 7.62 8.79
C ALA A 119 -1.47 8.30 7.46
N LEU A 120 -0.83 9.42 7.13
CA LEU A 120 -1.02 10.12 5.85
C LEU A 120 -0.66 9.23 4.66
N VAL A 121 0.47 8.54 4.71
CA VAL A 121 0.88 7.63 3.63
C VAL A 121 -0.07 6.44 3.52
N VAL A 122 -0.49 5.86 4.64
CA VAL A 122 -1.46 4.76 4.66
C VAL A 122 -2.77 5.20 4.03
N ALA A 123 -3.28 6.37 4.39
CA ALA A 123 -4.51 6.92 3.84
C ALA A 123 -4.39 7.17 2.32
N LEU A 124 -3.31 7.82 1.86
CA LEU A 124 -3.08 8.09 0.44
C LEU A 124 -3.00 6.82 -0.40
N ILE A 125 -2.27 5.80 0.07
CA ILE A 125 -2.17 4.54 -0.66
C ILE A 125 -3.51 3.79 -0.65
N ALA A 126 -4.26 3.83 0.47
CA ALA A 126 -5.58 3.20 0.57
C ALA A 126 -6.58 3.87 -0.38
N LEU A 127 -6.60 5.20 -0.44
CA LEU A 127 -7.43 5.97 -1.38
C LEU A 127 -7.09 5.63 -2.84
N LYS A 128 -5.82 5.71 -3.21
CA LYS A 128 -5.35 5.31 -4.56
C LYS A 128 -5.80 3.90 -4.93
N ARG A 129 -5.66 2.95 -4.02
CA ARG A 129 -6.11 1.57 -4.27
C ARG A 129 -7.62 1.45 -4.41
N SER A 130 -8.40 2.27 -3.69
CA SER A 130 -9.87 2.28 -3.81
C SER A 130 -10.31 2.86 -5.16
N GLU A 131 -9.69 3.95 -5.61
CA GLU A 131 -9.95 4.55 -6.92
C GLU A 131 -9.67 3.57 -8.06
N VAL A 132 -8.49 2.94 -8.04
CA VAL A 132 -8.12 1.94 -9.07
C VAL A 132 -9.10 0.77 -9.08
N ARG A 133 -9.52 0.29 -7.90
CA ARG A 133 -10.52 -0.80 -7.82
C ARG A 133 -11.88 -0.37 -8.35
N GLN A 134 -12.29 0.86 -8.12
CA GLN A 134 -13.56 1.39 -8.63
C GLN A 134 -13.51 1.54 -10.16
N ALA A 135 -12.41 2.09 -10.70
CA ALA A 135 -12.20 2.21 -12.14
C ALA A 135 -12.27 0.84 -12.83
N VAL A 136 -11.50 -0.13 -12.34
CA VAL A 136 -11.53 -1.51 -12.88
C VAL A 136 -12.92 -2.15 -12.81
N ARG A 137 -13.71 -1.85 -11.77
CA ARG A 137 -15.09 -2.34 -11.67
C ARG A 137 -16.03 -1.67 -12.66
N GLN A 138 -15.79 -0.42 -13.01
CA GLN A 138 -16.60 0.31 -14.00
C GLN A 138 -16.34 -0.19 -15.42
N ASP A 139 -15.10 -0.59 -15.71
CA ASP A 139 -14.70 -1.11 -17.02
C ASP A 139 -15.22 -2.53 -17.32
N VAL A 140 -15.67 -3.27 -16.29
CA VAL A 140 -16.26 -4.61 -16.47
C VAL A 140 -17.70 -4.45 -17.01
N PRO A 141 -18.06 -5.11 -18.12
CA PRO A 141 -19.43 -5.12 -18.67
C PRO A 141 -20.48 -5.50 -17.63
N ALA A 142 -21.68 -4.92 -17.76
CA ALA A 142 -22.75 -5.16 -16.78
C ALA A 142 -23.11 -6.66 -16.65
N GLU A 143 -23.10 -7.38 -17.76
CA GLU A 143 -23.37 -8.83 -17.83
C GLU A 143 -22.34 -9.64 -17.02
N GLU A 144 -21.05 -9.33 -17.20
CA GLU A 144 -19.98 -10.00 -16.48
C GLU A 144 -19.99 -9.68 -14.98
N ARG A 145 -20.41 -8.46 -14.61
CA ARG A 145 -20.63 -8.09 -13.20
C ARG A 145 -21.73 -8.91 -12.54
N GLU A 146 -22.81 -9.12 -13.26
CA GLU A 146 -23.96 -9.89 -12.78
C GLU A 146 -23.58 -11.37 -12.60
N GLU A 147 -22.90 -11.95 -13.57
CA GLU A 147 -22.35 -13.31 -13.46
C GLU A 147 -21.40 -13.47 -12.26
N LEU A 148 -20.51 -12.50 -12.06
CA LEU A 148 -19.57 -12.52 -10.94
C LEU A 148 -20.29 -12.43 -9.60
N ASN A 149 -21.37 -11.65 -9.51
CA ASN A 149 -22.19 -11.53 -8.31
C ASN A 149 -22.98 -12.80 -8.05
N LEU A 150 -23.57 -13.41 -9.09
CA LEU A 150 -24.27 -14.69 -8.97
C LEU A 150 -23.34 -15.81 -8.48
N ARG A 151 -22.13 -15.89 -9.02
CA ARG A 151 -21.09 -16.84 -8.56
C ARG A 151 -20.70 -16.62 -7.09
N LYS A 152 -20.60 -15.37 -6.64
CA LYS A 152 -20.29 -15.05 -5.22
C LYS A 152 -21.41 -15.45 -4.27
N MET A 153 -22.65 -15.42 -4.74
CA MET A 153 -23.82 -15.89 -4.00
C MET A 153 -24.05 -17.41 -4.10
N GLY A 154 -23.15 -18.14 -4.78
CA GLY A 154 -23.28 -19.59 -4.99
C GLY A 154 -24.34 -19.96 -6.04
N LEU A 155 -24.83 -18.98 -6.81
CA LEU A 155 -25.81 -19.18 -7.87
C LEU A 155 -25.08 -19.38 -9.22
N GLN A 156 -25.53 -20.36 -10.02
CA GLN A 156 -24.99 -20.53 -11.37
C GLN A 156 -25.66 -19.52 -12.32
N PRO A 157 -24.91 -18.80 -13.16
CA PRO A 157 -25.52 -17.94 -14.18
C PRO A 157 -26.28 -18.80 -15.18
N VAL A 158 -27.53 -18.44 -15.43
CA VAL A 158 -28.35 -19.11 -16.46
C VAL A 158 -27.80 -18.72 -17.83
N PRO A 159 -27.38 -19.67 -18.67
CA PRO A 159 -26.85 -19.30 -19.99
C PRO A 159 -27.95 -18.62 -20.81
N THR A 160 -27.69 -17.39 -21.25
CA THR A 160 -28.59 -16.53 -22.03
C THR A 160 -29.09 -17.15 -23.36
N ARG A 161 -28.48 -18.27 -23.75
CA ARG A 161 -28.86 -19.02 -24.97
C ARG A 161 -30.29 -19.54 -24.96
N TYR A 162 -30.94 -19.64 -23.78
CA TYR A 162 -32.31 -20.09 -23.66
C TYR A 162 -33.39 -19.01 -23.78
N LEU A 163 -32.98 -17.71 -23.77
CA LEU A 163 -33.93 -16.61 -23.83
C LEU A 163 -34.19 -16.10 -25.25
N SER A 164 -33.37 -16.46 -26.24
CA SER A 164 -33.51 -16.02 -27.63
C SER A 164 -34.36 -16.98 -28.50
N GLY A 165 -34.87 -18.07 -27.94
CA GLY A 165 -35.57 -19.13 -28.69
C GLY A 165 -37.09 -19.06 -28.68
N SER A 166 -37.72 -18.14 -27.93
CA SER A 166 -39.19 -18.20 -27.74
C SER A 166 -40.05 -17.17 -28.52
N SER A 167 -39.41 -16.34 -29.36
CA SER A 167 -40.17 -15.29 -30.08
C SER A 167 -40.32 -15.52 -31.60
N SER A 168 -39.89 -16.66 -32.15
CA SER A 168 -39.89 -16.90 -33.61
C SER A 168 -40.92 -17.94 -34.10
N GLU A 169 -41.73 -18.59 -33.22
CA GLU A 169 -42.72 -19.58 -33.68
C GLU A 169 -44.16 -19.16 -33.38
N ARG A 170 -44.59 -18.01 -33.90
CA ARG A 170 -46.03 -17.71 -34.03
C ARG A 170 -46.26 -16.82 -35.25
N SER A 171 -46.00 -17.32 -36.44
CA SER A 171 -46.64 -16.78 -37.63
C SER A 171 -46.57 -17.82 -38.75
N GLY A 172 -47.58 -18.66 -38.83
CA GLY A 172 -47.74 -19.64 -39.87
C GLY A 172 -49.10 -20.33 -39.72
N ALA A 173 -50.19 -19.56 -39.83
CA ALA A 173 -51.52 -20.17 -40.03
C ALA A 173 -51.62 -20.58 -41.50
N PRO A 174 -52.02 -21.82 -41.83
CA PRO A 174 -52.30 -22.19 -43.22
C PRO A 174 -53.65 -21.63 -43.63
N SER A 175 -53.66 -20.83 -44.72
CA SER A 175 -54.86 -20.46 -45.45
C SER A 175 -55.28 -21.64 -46.31
N GLU A 176 -56.38 -22.29 -45.96
CA GLU A 176 -57.12 -23.12 -46.89
C GLU A 176 -57.76 -22.26 -47.97
N LYS A 177 -57.48 -22.61 -49.25
CA LYS A 177 -58.41 -22.90 -50.33
C LYS A 177 -57.68 -23.48 -51.50
#